data_5aa08fce970f6a5e5a8f6243ecc69aaa
#
_entry.id   5aa08fce970f6a5e5a8f6243ecc69aaa
#
_cell.length_a   1.000
_cell.length_b   1.000
_cell.length_c   1.000
_cell.angle_alpha   90.00
_cell.angle_beta   90.00
_cell.angle_gamma   90.00
#
_symmetry.space_group_name_H-M   'P 1'
#
loop_
_entity.id
_entity.type
_entity.pdbx_description
1 polymer ?
#
loop_
_entity_poly.entity_id
_entity_poly.type
_entity_poly.pdbx_seq_one_letter_code
_entity_poly.pdbx_strand_id
1 'polypeptide(L)'
;MLFRSRPILSGSESYLTFVYDADLMVGIDTAAQDVLERLAVAVRESSRCVVLEAGDLLVVDNNVAVHGRTPFVARFDGTDRWIQRTFVVSDLSPSASDRDGRIITTTFG
;
A
#
# COMPACT_ATOMS: atom_id res chain seq x y z
N MET A 1 2.08 -1.64 -20.83
CA MET A 1 1.90 -1.12 -19.46
C MET A 1 0.90 0.03 -19.54
N LEU A 2 -0.21 -0.07 -18.82
CA LEU A 2 -1.22 0.99 -18.80
C LEU A 2 -0.88 1.93 -17.62
N PHE A 3 -0.51 3.17 -17.93
CA PHE A 3 -0.37 4.21 -16.92
C PHE A 3 -1.77 4.72 -16.56
N ARG A 4 -2.05 4.81 -15.27
CA ARG A 4 -3.27 5.42 -14.75
C ARG A 4 -2.90 6.67 -13.96
N SER A 5 -3.48 7.79 -14.31
CA SER A 5 -3.39 9.00 -13.47
C SER A 5 -4.35 8.87 -12.31
N ARG A 6 -3.86 9.11 -11.09
CA ARG A 6 -4.68 9.14 -9.88
C ARG A 6 -4.13 10.15 -8.88
N PRO A 7 -4.99 10.80 -8.09
CA PRO A 7 -4.53 11.66 -7.02
C PRO A 7 -3.93 10.83 -5.88
N ILE A 8 -2.92 11.38 -5.21
CA ILE A 8 -2.35 10.81 -3.99
C ILE A 8 -3.29 11.01 -2.81
N LEU A 9 -3.90 12.21 -2.71
CA LEU A 9 -4.92 12.53 -1.72
C LEU A 9 -6.25 12.69 -2.43
N SER A 10 -7.29 12.09 -1.90
CA SER A 10 -8.66 12.20 -2.38
C SER A 10 -9.65 12.14 -1.20
N GLY A 11 -10.92 12.47 -1.46
CA GLY A 11 -11.95 12.46 -0.45
C GLY A 11 -12.33 13.87 0.03
N SER A 12 -12.88 13.97 1.23
CA SER A 12 -13.29 15.23 1.87
C SER A 12 -12.40 15.57 3.07
N GLU A 13 -12.50 16.78 3.61
CA GLU A 13 -11.77 17.18 4.82
C GLU A 13 -12.01 16.24 6.01
N SER A 14 -13.20 15.64 6.09
CA SER A 14 -13.56 14.72 7.17
C SER A 14 -13.14 13.26 6.89
N TYR A 15 -12.83 12.94 5.63
CA TYR A 15 -12.41 11.59 5.24
C TYR A 15 -11.46 11.65 4.06
N LEU A 16 -10.18 11.76 4.36
CA LEU A 16 -9.12 11.73 3.35
C LEU A 16 -8.68 10.30 3.08
N THR A 17 -8.51 9.98 1.80
CA THR A 17 -7.86 8.75 1.36
C THR A 17 -6.48 9.08 0.83
N PHE A 18 -5.48 8.34 1.30
CA PHE A 18 -4.08 8.51 0.95
C PHE A 18 -3.59 7.27 0.18
N VAL A 19 -3.16 7.46 -1.05
CA VAL A 19 -2.60 6.39 -1.88
C VAL A 19 -1.23 6.82 -2.37
N TYR A 20 -0.20 6.10 -1.95
CA TYR A 20 1.17 6.43 -2.31
C TYR A 20 2.00 5.15 -2.50
N ASP A 21 2.75 5.12 -3.60
CA ASP A 21 3.73 4.08 -3.90
C ASP A 21 5.01 4.77 -4.40
N ALA A 22 6.06 4.70 -3.60
CA ALA A 22 7.32 5.40 -3.87
C ALA A 22 8.03 4.89 -5.12
N ASP A 23 7.83 3.62 -5.48
CA ASP A 23 8.56 2.97 -6.56
C ASP A 23 7.83 3.08 -7.91
N LEU A 24 6.50 3.29 -7.89
CA LEU A 24 5.66 3.24 -9.08
C LEU A 24 5.11 4.60 -9.50
N MET A 25 5.07 5.58 -8.59
CA MET A 25 4.48 6.89 -8.90
C MET A 25 5.50 7.86 -9.50
N VAL A 26 5.05 8.54 -10.56
CA VAL A 26 5.81 9.58 -11.25
C VAL A 26 4.90 10.80 -11.40
N GLY A 27 5.45 11.99 -11.22
CA GLY A 27 4.72 13.25 -11.44
C GLY A 27 4.31 13.40 -12.89
N ILE A 28 3.09 13.89 -13.13
CA ILE A 28 2.58 14.16 -14.50
C ILE A 28 3.25 15.37 -15.16
N ASP A 29 3.83 16.24 -14.36
CA ASP A 29 4.62 17.41 -14.76
C ASP A 29 5.70 17.71 -13.72
N THR A 30 6.51 18.73 -13.98
CA THR A 30 7.61 19.12 -13.08
C THR A 30 7.12 19.51 -11.68
N ALA A 31 6.02 20.26 -11.60
CA ALA A 31 5.47 20.70 -10.31
C ALA A 31 4.96 19.50 -9.48
N ALA A 32 4.28 18.56 -10.12
CA ALA A 32 3.82 17.33 -9.48
C ALA A 32 5.01 16.46 -9.05
N GLN A 33 6.08 16.42 -9.83
CA GLN A 33 7.29 15.67 -9.49
C GLN A 33 7.99 16.28 -8.26
N ASP A 34 8.13 17.60 -8.21
CA ASP A 34 8.72 18.30 -7.04
C ASP A 34 7.91 18.02 -5.75
N VAL A 35 6.58 18.04 -5.85
CA VAL A 35 5.70 17.71 -4.72
C VAL A 35 5.86 16.25 -4.31
N LEU A 36 5.97 15.34 -5.25
CA LEU A 36 6.17 13.91 -4.99
C LEU A 36 7.49 13.65 -4.25
N GLU A 37 8.57 14.33 -4.63
CA GLU A 37 9.87 14.23 -3.97
C GLU A 37 9.82 14.77 -2.53
N ARG A 38 9.14 15.91 -2.31
CA ARG A 38 8.91 16.43 -0.97
C ARG A 38 8.06 15.50 -0.11
N LEU A 39 7.03 14.88 -0.70
CA LEU A 39 6.22 13.88 -0.03
C LEU A 39 7.07 12.67 0.38
N ALA A 40 7.95 12.19 -0.48
CA ALA A 40 8.84 11.08 -0.16
C ALA A 40 9.74 11.36 1.05
N VAL A 41 10.19 12.61 1.20
CA VAL A 41 10.93 13.04 2.40
C VAL A 41 10.03 13.00 3.62
N ALA A 42 8.86 13.61 3.56
CA ALA A 42 7.91 13.68 4.67
C ALA A 42 7.46 12.28 5.14
N VAL A 43 7.20 11.38 4.21
CA VAL A 43 6.86 9.97 4.51
C VAL A 43 8.00 9.29 5.27
N ARG A 44 9.25 9.45 4.83
CA ARG A 44 10.40 8.86 5.52
C ARG A 44 10.58 9.44 6.93
N GLU A 45 10.45 10.74 7.09
CA GLU A 45 10.62 11.43 8.38
C GLU A 45 9.50 11.08 9.39
N SER A 46 8.29 10.85 8.90
CA SER A 46 7.14 10.46 9.73
C SER A 46 7.02 8.96 9.97
N SER A 47 7.79 8.15 9.23
CA SER A 47 7.70 6.69 9.32
C SER A 47 8.13 6.16 10.69
N ARG A 48 7.43 5.13 11.14
CA ARG A 48 7.74 4.38 12.35
C ARG A 48 8.05 2.94 12.02
N CYS A 49 9.08 2.40 12.65
CA CYS A 49 9.40 0.99 12.50
C CYS A 49 8.57 0.18 13.50
N VAL A 50 7.93 -0.87 13.00
CA VAL A 50 7.24 -1.87 13.81
C VAL A 50 7.95 -3.20 13.61
N VAL A 51 8.40 -3.80 14.69
CA VAL A 51 9.00 -5.14 14.67
C VAL A 51 7.91 -6.15 15.01
N LEU A 52 7.69 -7.10 14.10
CA LEU A 52 6.72 -8.17 14.29
C LEU A 52 7.42 -9.45 14.72
N GLU A 53 6.89 -10.10 15.73
CA GLU A 53 7.32 -11.40 16.21
C GLU A 53 6.35 -12.50 15.78
N ALA A 54 6.73 -13.75 15.97
CA ALA A 54 5.86 -14.88 15.64
C ALA A 54 4.57 -14.85 16.48
N GLY A 55 3.43 -14.85 15.81
CA GLY A 55 2.11 -14.74 16.43
C GLY A 55 1.52 -13.33 16.46
N ASP A 56 2.28 -12.30 16.08
CA ASP A 56 1.77 -10.94 16.01
C ASP A 56 0.81 -10.75 14.83
N LEU A 57 -0.19 -9.91 15.05
CA LEU A 57 -1.14 -9.44 14.06
C LEU A 57 -1.01 -7.92 13.92
N LEU A 58 -0.69 -7.46 12.72
CA LEU A 58 -0.70 -6.05 12.36
C LEU A 58 -1.89 -5.76 11.45
N VAL A 59 -2.72 -4.80 11.85
CA VAL A 59 -3.83 -4.29 11.06
C VAL A 59 -3.50 -2.88 10.60
N VAL A 60 -3.57 -2.64 9.29
CA VAL A 60 -3.29 -1.32 8.69
C VAL A 60 -4.49 -0.86 7.89
N ASP A 61 -4.96 0.35 8.15
CA ASP A 61 -5.94 1.00 7.27
C ASP A 61 -5.22 1.62 6.08
N ASN A 62 -5.29 0.94 4.93
CA ASN A 62 -4.65 1.36 3.69
C ASN A 62 -5.24 2.65 3.09
N ASN A 63 -6.36 3.13 3.59
CA ASN A 63 -6.92 4.40 3.12
C ASN A 63 -6.23 5.61 3.73
N VAL A 64 -5.63 5.46 4.91
CA VAL A 64 -5.04 6.58 5.66
C VAL A 64 -3.57 6.41 5.97
N ALA A 65 -3.02 5.22 5.77
CA ALA A 65 -1.63 4.92 6.06
C ALA A 65 -0.95 4.20 4.91
N VAL A 66 0.30 4.54 4.66
CA VAL A 66 1.19 3.77 3.80
C VAL A 66 2.14 2.93 4.64
N HIS A 67 2.50 1.78 4.13
CA HIS A 67 3.40 0.88 4.81
C HIS A 67 4.37 0.25 3.82
N GLY A 68 5.50 -0.15 4.31
CA GLY A 68 6.53 -0.82 3.54
C GLY A 68 7.23 -1.89 4.37
N ARG A 69 8.16 -2.54 3.74
CA ARG A 69 9.01 -3.54 4.37
C ARG A 69 10.47 -3.16 4.20
N THR A 70 11.24 -3.28 5.27
CA THR A 70 12.70 -3.15 5.16
C THR A 70 13.28 -4.28 4.30
N PRO A 71 14.35 -4.01 3.55
CA PRO A 71 15.07 -5.06 2.82
C PRO A 71 15.51 -6.18 3.76
N PHE A 72 15.54 -7.40 3.26
CA PHE A 72 16.10 -8.54 3.97
C PHE A 72 16.83 -9.48 2.99
N VAL A 73 17.74 -10.25 3.50
CA VAL A 73 18.41 -11.31 2.74
C VAL A 73 17.85 -12.65 3.18
N ALA A 74 17.26 -13.38 2.26
CA ALA A 74 16.74 -14.72 2.52
C ALA A 74 17.91 -15.70 2.71
N ARG A 75 17.82 -16.54 3.74
CA ARG A 75 18.82 -17.56 4.09
C ARG A 75 18.45 -18.94 3.57
N PHE A 76 17.16 -19.19 3.41
CA PHE A 76 16.60 -20.48 2.99
C PHE A 76 16.99 -21.68 3.90
N ASP A 77 17.22 -21.39 5.17
CA ASP A 77 17.63 -22.37 6.17
C ASP A 77 16.49 -22.75 7.15
N GLY A 78 15.27 -22.32 6.83
CA GLY A 78 14.10 -22.54 7.67
C GLY A 78 13.94 -21.54 8.83
N THR A 79 14.86 -20.58 8.97
CA THR A 79 14.79 -19.52 10.01
C THR A 79 14.28 -18.19 9.46
N ASP A 80 14.02 -18.11 8.16
CA ASP A 80 13.51 -16.91 7.55
C ASP A 80 12.11 -16.55 8.07
N ARG A 81 11.90 -15.25 8.28
CA ARG A 81 10.60 -14.73 8.67
C ARG A 81 9.59 -14.91 7.55
N TRP A 82 8.45 -15.49 7.87
CA TRP A 82 7.33 -15.63 6.96
C TRP A 82 6.18 -14.73 7.38
N ILE A 83 5.86 -13.73 6.55
CA ILE A 83 4.73 -12.84 6.75
C ILE A 83 3.60 -13.25 5.81
N GLN A 84 2.45 -13.55 6.38
CA GLN A 84 1.21 -13.74 5.63
C GLN A 84 0.41 -12.44 5.61
N ARG A 85 -0.20 -12.13 4.48
CA ARG A 85 -1.01 -10.92 4.29
C ARG A 85 -2.37 -11.28 3.71
N THR A 86 -3.40 -10.66 4.25
CA THR A 86 -4.74 -10.68 3.69
C THR A 86 -5.29 -9.26 3.59
N PHE A 87 -6.20 -9.04 2.66
CA PHE A 87 -6.92 -7.79 2.53
C PHE A 87 -8.34 -7.97 3.03
N VAL A 88 -8.82 -6.99 3.79
CA VAL A 88 -10.20 -6.89 4.24
C VAL A 88 -10.80 -5.65 3.61
N VAL A 89 -11.93 -5.79 2.95
CA VAL A 89 -12.67 -4.70 2.32
C VAL A 89 -14.09 -4.66 2.85
N SER A 90 -14.68 -3.48 2.93
CA SER A 90 -16.04 -3.30 3.40
C SER A 90 -17.09 -3.76 2.38
N ASP A 91 -16.74 -3.75 1.09
CA ASP A 91 -17.63 -4.10 0.00
C ASP A 91 -16.92 -4.95 -1.06
N LEU A 92 -17.46 -6.12 -1.32
CA LEU A 92 -16.98 -7.05 -2.36
C LEU A 92 -17.79 -6.95 -3.67
N SER A 93 -18.81 -6.12 -3.74
CA SER A 93 -19.67 -6.00 -4.93
C SER A 93 -18.89 -5.66 -6.21
N PRO A 94 -17.82 -4.84 -6.20
CA PRO A 94 -17.00 -4.60 -7.40
C PRO A 94 -16.35 -5.86 -7.97
N SER A 95 -16.17 -6.91 -7.17
CA SER A 95 -15.56 -8.18 -7.61
C SER A 95 -16.58 -9.25 -8.00
N ALA A 96 -17.87 -8.95 -7.98
CA ALA A 96 -18.93 -9.95 -8.15
C ALA A 96 -18.87 -10.68 -9.50
N SER A 97 -18.43 -9.97 -10.57
CA SER A 97 -18.28 -10.53 -11.92
C SER A 97 -16.97 -11.31 -12.13
N ASP A 98 -15.98 -11.10 -11.26
CA ASP A 98 -14.60 -11.62 -11.43
C ASP A 98 -14.31 -12.79 -10.48
N ARG A 99 -15.36 -13.33 -9.83
CA ARG A 99 -15.19 -14.46 -8.91
C ARG A 99 -15.23 -15.77 -9.68
N ASP A 100 -14.13 -16.50 -9.58
CA ASP A 100 -14.09 -17.91 -9.92
C ASP A 100 -13.92 -18.72 -8.62
N GLY A 101 -15.03 -19.25 -8.15
CA GLY A 101 -15.05 -19.96 -6.88
C GLY A 101 -14.67 -19.10 -5.69
N ARG A 102 -13.48 -19.36 -5.11
CA ARG A 102 -12.93 -18.64 -3.94
C ARG A 102 -11.89 -17.58 -4.31
N ILE A 103 -11.57 -17.45 -5.58
CA ILE A 103 -10.54 -16.52 -6.05
C ILE A 103 -11.21 -15.21 -6.48
N ILE A 104 -10.69 -14.11 -5.98
CA ILE A 104 -11.07 -12.76 -6.39
C ILE A 104 -9.92 -12.21 -7.21
N THR A 105 -10.16 -11.93 -8.48
CA THR A 105 -9.16 -11.43 -9.43
C THR A 105 -9.19 -9.91 -9.58
N THR A 106 -10.27 -9.27 -9.10
CA THR A 106 -10.42 -7.81 -9.13
C THR A 106 -9.38 -7.13 -8.24
N THR A 107 -8.75 -6.10 -8.75
CA THR A 107 -7.86 -5.23 -7.98
C THR A 107 -8.68 -4.18 -7.24
N PHE A 108 -8.56 -4.17 -5.92
CA PHE A 108 -9.13 -3.14 -5.04
C PHE A 108 -8.07 -2.07 -4.78
N GLY A 109 -8.38 -0.84 -5.11
CA GLY A 109 -7.49 0.29 -4.86
C GLY A 109 -7.99 1.59 -5.48
#